data_f4a9ef20398b780e91b8d0d14ab675ad
#
_entry.id   f4a9ef20398b780e91b8d0d14ab675ad
#
_cell.length_a   1.000
_cell.length_b   1.000
_cell.length_c   1.000
_cell.angle_alpha   90.00
_cell.angle_beta   90.00
_cell.angle_gamma   90.00
#
_symmetry.space_group_name_H-M   'P 1'
#
loop_
_entity.id
_entity.type
_entity.pdbx_description
1 polymer ?
#
loop_
_entity_poly.entity_id
_entity_poly.type
_entity_poly.pdbx_seq_one_letter_code
_entity_poly.pdbx_strand_id
1 'polypeptide(L)'
;MLKRVIMMIMLGLIFSSCDFIYYGKIAIQDNIARIERERERKELSKKDAPGAIVVDEYKEGVERATQDIMKRPINKNVQFEGATFIIPENTRINPKHGNIVDEKTGYGIAIMFKVKEYCTEVFYRKKVRDDKYILLYYNNMDKDLDVIAQKIIKANGFTNTCK
;
A
#
# COMPACT_ATOMS: atom_id res chain seq x y z
N MET A 1 33.19 47.50 2.80
CA MET A 1 32.45 46.53 1.95
C MET A 1 32.87 45.08 2.20
N LEU A 2 34.15 44.77 2.26
CA LEU A 2 34.66 43.37 2.45
C LEU A 2 34.10 42.64 3.69
N LYS A 3 34.02 43.31 4.86
CA LYS A 3 33.46 42.68 6.08
C LYS A 3 32.00 42.25 5.97
N ARG A 4 31.18 42.98 5.20
CA ARG A 4 29.76 42.62 4.98
C ARG A 4 29.60 41.41 4.06
N VAL A 5 30.48 41.29 3.07
CA VAL A 5 30.50 40.15 2.14
C VAL A 5 30.94 38.87 2.85
N ILE A 6 31.98 38.96 3.69
CA ILE A 6 32.47 37.82 4.50
C ILE A 6 31.37 37.34 5.49
N MET A 7 30.65 38.29 6.12
CA MET A 7 29.57 37.96 7.05
C MET A 7 28.37 37.25 6.35
N MET A 8 28.00 37.66 5.12
CA MET A 8 26.97 36.98 4.34
C MET A 8 27.37 35.57 3.89
N ILE A 9 28.65 35.37 3.52
CA ILE A 9 29.16 34.04 3.17
C ILE A 9 29.12 33.10 4.39
N MET A 10 29.54 33.59 5.57
CA MET A 10 29.49 32.79 6.81
C MET A 10 28.08 32.44 7.23
N LEU A 11 27.11 33.35 7.08
CA LEU A 11 25.69 33.06 7.31
C LEU A 11 25.16 32.00 6.34
N GLY A 12 25.49 32.08 5.06
CA GLY A 12 25.09 31.09 4.05
C GLY A 12 25.61 29.68 4.35
N LEU A 13 26.85 29.56 4.87
CA LEU A 13 27.42 28.27 5.25
C LEU A 13 26.78 27.65 6.51
N ILE A 14 26.28 28.48 7.43
CA ILE A 14 25.59 28.00 8.63
C ILE A 14 24.21 27.43 8.28
N PHE A 15 23.46 28.05 7.39
CA PHE A 15 22.15 27.56 6.96
C PHE A 15 22.22 26.28 6.13
N SER A 16 23.23 26.13 5.26
CA SER A 16 23.41 24.90 4.47
C SER A 16 23.88 23.70 5.31
N SER A 17 24.54 23.92 6.43
CA SER A 17 24.99 22.82 7.31
C SER A 17 23.86 22.20 8.16
N CYS A 18 22.82 22.96 8.49
CA CYS A 18 21.67 22.43 9.25
C CYS A 18 20.85 21.42 8.43
N ASP A 19 20.60 21.69 7.16
CA ASP A 19 19.87 20.77 6.28
C ASP A 19 20.68 19.48 6.02
N PHE A 20 21.98 19.59 5.83
CA PHE A 20 22.83 18.41 5.62
C PHE A 20 22.87 17.49 6.85
N ILE A 21 22.90 18.03 8.05
CA ILE A 21 22.85 17.24 9.31
C ILE A 21 21.48 16.58 9.47
N TYR A 22 20.40 17.27 9.12
CA TYR A 22 19.02 16.72 9.21
C TYR A 22 18.83 15.54 8.27
N TYR A 23 19.16 15.70 6.97
CA TYR A 23 19.07 14.63 5.98
C TYR A 23 20.04 13.47 6.25
N GLY A 24 21.25 13.77 6.74
CA GLY A 24 22.21 12.76 7.17
C GLY A 24 21.66 11.89 8.33
N LYS A 25 20.96 12.51 9.29
CA LYS A 25 20.34 11.80 10.41
C LYS A 25 19.21 10.85 9.97
N ILE A 26 18.36 11.31 9.06
CA ILE A 26 17.29 10.48 8.50
C ILE A 26 17.89 9.29 7.73
N ALA A 27 18.87 9.52 6.87
CA ALA A 27 19.50 8.45 6.09
C ALA A 27 20.20 7.40 6.97
N ILE A 28 20.79 7.82 8.09
CA ILE A 28 21.40 6.90 9.08
C ILE A 28 20.31 6.09 9.81
N GLN A 29 19.22 6.73 10.23
CA GLN A 29 18.12 6.04 10.90
C GLN A 29 17.43 5.01 9.99
N ASP A 30 17.21 5.35 8.73
CA ASP A 30 16.65 4.42 7.74
C ASP A 30 17.57 3.23 7.45
N ASN A 31 18.88 3.45 7.39
CA ASN A 31 19.86 2.39 7.23
C ASN A 31 19.94 1.47 8.47
N ILE A 32 19.90 2.03 9.67
CA ILE A 32 19.87 1.24 10.93
C ILE A 32 18.60 0.38 10.97
N ALA A 33 17.44 0.97 10.71
CA ALA A 33 16.17 0.25 10.69
C ALA A 33 16.11 -0.84 9.61
N ARG A 34 16.82 -0.65 8.49
CA ARG A 34 16.96 -1.68 7.44
C ARG A 34 17.85 -2.82 7.90
N ILE A 35 18.99 -2.51 8.52
CA ILE A 35 19.94 -3.52 9.04
C ILE A 35 19.32 -4.33 10.18
N GLU A 36 18.54 -3.70 11.06
CA GLU A 36 17.80 -4.38 12.13
C GLU A 36 16.77 -5.35 11.55
N ARG A 37 15.95 -4.91 10.59
CA ARG A 37 14.99 -5.78 9.89
C ARG A 37 15.65 -6.94 9.14
N GLU A 38 16.83 -6.73 8.55
CA GLU A 38 17.58 -7.80 7.91
C GLU A 38 18.19 -8.78 8.93
N ARG A 39 18.62 -8.30 10.11
CA ARG A 39 19.08 -9.15 11.22
C ARG A 39 17.94 -9.99 11.79
N GLU A 40 16.79 -9.36 12.07
CA GLU A 40 15.59 -10.06 12.52
C GLU A 40 15.14 -11.15 11.52
N ARG A 41 15.14 -10.85 10.24
CA ARG A 41 14.87 -11.85 9.20
C ARG A 41 15.88 -13.00 9.18
N LYS A 42 17.17 -12.71 9.36
CA LYS A 42 18.22 -13.73 9.42
C LYS A 42 18.18 -14.55 10.72
N GLU A 43 17.78 -13.96 11.82
CA GLU A 43 17.59 -14.69 13.09
C GLU A 43 16.32 -15.55 13.05
N LEU A 44 15.24 -15.05 12.48
CA LEU A 44 14.03 -15.84 12.24
C LEU A 44 14.27 -17.00 11.27
N SER A 45 15.12 -16.82 10.25
CA SER A 45 15.48 -17.89 9.30
C SER A 45 16.49 -18.92 9.88
N LYS A 46 17.22 -18.57 10.93
CA LYS A 46 18.16 -19.47 11.60
C LYS A 46 17.55 -20.28 12.74
N LYS A 47 16.45 -19.82 13.30
CA LYS A 47 15.66 -20.63 14.21
C LYS A 47 14.76 -21.49 13.34
N ASP A 48 14.88 -22.81 13.46
CA ASP A 48 13.86 -23.78 13.08
C ASP A 48 12.61 -23.53 13.93
N ALA A 49 12.11 -22.30 13.88
CA ALA A 49 10.93 -21.89 14.61
C ALA A 49 9.71 -22.38 13.85
N PRO A 50 8.73 -22.98 14.53
CA PRO A 50 7.44 -23.35 13.91
C PRO A 50 6.77 -22.22 13.13
N GLY A 51 7.18 -20.97 13.37
CA GLY A 51 6.70 -19.77 12.66
C GLY A 51 7.21 -19.59 11.24
N ALA A 52 8.39 -20.12 10.86
CA ALA A 52 8.91 -20.00 9.49
C ALA A 52 8.09 -20.86 8.52
N ILE A 53 7.69 -22.05 8.94
CA ILE A 53 6.82 -22.95 8.16
C ILE A 53 5.43 -22.29 7.96
N VAL A 54 4.92 -21.65 9.00
CA VAL A 54 3.61 -20.95 8.96
C VAL A 54 3.63 -19.76 7.99
N VAL A 55 4.75 -19.05 7.86
CA VAL A 55 4.89 -17.90 6.92
C VAL A 55 4.89 -18.37 5.47
N ASP A 56 5.59 -19.46 5.16
CA ASP A 56 5.62 -19.99 3.80
C ASP A 56 4.27 -20.59 3.42
N GLU A 57 3.64 -21.35 4.29
CA GLU A 57 2.29 -21.88 4.08
C GLU A 57 1.24 -20.78 3.89
N TYR A 58 1.33 -19.71 4.67
CA TYR A 58 0.46 -18.54 4.51
C TYR A 58 0.67 -17.87 3.15
N LYS A 59 1.92 -17.68 2.73
CA LYS A 59 2.26 -17.07 1.44
C LYS A 59 1.71 -17.90 0.28
N GLU A 60 1.94 -19.20 0.29
CA GLU A 60 1.38 -20.11 -0.71
C GLU A 60 -0.16 -20.10 -0.70
N GLY A 61 -0.78 -20.00 0.47
CA GLY A 61 -2.23 -19.86 0.61
C GLY A 61 -2.76 -18.60 -0.05
N VAL A 62 -2.09 -17.46 0.16
CA VAL A 62 -2.42 -16.18 -0.48
C VAL A 62 -2.24 -16.24 -2.00
N GLU A 63 -1.14 -16.84 -2.49
CA GLU A 63 -0.89 -17.00 -3.93
C GLU A 63 -1.98 -17.87 -4.59
N ARG A 64 -2.31 -19.02 -4.00
CA ARG A 64 -3.42 -19.88 -4.47
C ARG A 64 -4.77 -19.15 -4.48
N ALA A 65 -5.08 -18.42 -3.42
CA ALA A 65 -6.30 -17.63 -3.35
C ALA A 65 -6.35 -16.54 -4.43
N THR A 66 -5.23 -15.85 -4.68
CA THR A 66 -5.11 -14.84 -5.74
C THR A 66 -5.37 -15.46 -7.12
N GLN A 67 -4.75 -16.59 -7.44
CA GLN A 67 -4.93 -17.31 -8.69
C GLN A 67 -6.38 -17.78 -8.92
N ASP A 68 -7.05 -18.19 -7.85
CA ASP A 68 -8.44 -18.62 -7.91
C ASP A 68 -9.39 -17.42 -8.08
N ILE A 69 -9.20 -16.35 -7.29
CA ILE A 69 -9.99 -15.11 -7.39
C ILE A 69 -9.85 -14.47 -8.77
N MET A 70 -8.68 -14.51 -9.40
CA MET A 70 -8.44 -13.97 -10.74
C MET A 70 -9.38 -14.56 -11.81
N LYS A 71 -9.79 -15.82 -11.64
CA LYS A 71 -10.68 -16.56 -12.57
C LYS A 71 -12.17 -16.29 -12.30
N ARG A 72 -12.52 -15.75 -11.15
CA ARG A 72 -13.91 -15.54 -10.75
C ARG A 72 -14.53 -14.35 -11.46
N PRO A 73 -15.86 -14.37 -11.71
CA PRO A 73 -16.59 -13.21 -12.22
C PRO A 73 -16.62 -12.08 -11.17
N ILE A 74 -16.66 -10.84 -11.65
CA ILE A 74 -16.84 -9.65 -10.80
C ILE A 74 -18.34 -9.31 -10.81
N ASN A 75 -19.08 -9.88 -9.88
CA ASN A 75 -20.55 -9.79 -9.85
C ASN A 75 -21.15 -9.67 -8.43
N LYS A 76 -20.33 -9.73 -7.37
CA LYS A 76 -20.81 -9.65 -6.00
C LYS A 76 -20.90 -8.20 -5.53
N ASN A 77 -22.11 -7.76 -5.17
CA ASN A 77 -22.33 -6.45 -4.55
C ASN A 77 -21.99 -6.51 -3.06
N VAL A 78 -21.18 -5.56 -2.59
CA VAL A 78 -20.82 -5.38 -1.19
C VAL A 78 -20.94 -3.93 -0.78
N GLN A 79 -21.31 -3.69 0.48
CA GLN A 79 -21.31 -2.35 1.07
C GLN A 79 -19.96 -2.09 1.77
N PHE A 80 -19.34 -0.96 1.48
CA PHE A 80 -18.15 -0.51 2.15
C PHE A 80 -18.16 1.01 2.27
N GLU A 81 -18.06 1.51 3.50
CA GLU A 81 -18.01 2.94 3.81
C GLU A 81 -19.17 3.78 3.21
N GLY A 82 -20.35 3.18 3.17
CA GLY A 82 -21.60 3.81 2.67
C GLY A 82 -21.73 3.85 1.15
N ALA A 83 -20.89 3.12 0.42
CA ALA A 83 -21.01 2.91 -1.02
C ALA A 83 -21.10 1.43 -1.39
N THR A 84 -21.74 1.15 -2.53
CA THR A 84 -21.81 -0.20 -3.09
C THR A 84 -20.67 -0.41 -4.06
N PHE A 85 -19.97 -1.54 -3.92
CA PHE A 85 -18.91 -1.99 -4.81
C PHE A 85 -19.23 -3.37 -5.36
N ILE A 86 -18.81 -3.60 -6.60
CA ILE A 86 -18.87 -4.91 -7.26
C ILE A 86 -17.47 -5.53 -7.17
N ILE A 87 -17.38 -6.68 -6.52
CA ILE A 87 -16.12 -7.39 -6.29
C ILE A 87 -16.20 -8.83 -6.81
N PRO A 88 -15.09 -9.60 -6.81
CA PRO A 88 -15.12 -11.01 -7.21
C PRO A 88 -16.11 -11.82 -6.40
N GLU A 89 -16.74 -12.79 -7.04
CA GLU A 89 -17.64 -13.74 -6.40
C GLU A 89 -16.94 -14.49 -5.26
N ASN A 90 -17.69 -14.85 -4.20
CA ASN A 90 -17.18 -15.52 -3.02
C ASN A 90 -16.02 -14.78 -2.31
N THR A 91 -16.01 -13.44 -2.41
CA THR A 91 -15.10 -12.59 -1.66
C THR A 91 -15.86 -11.57 -0.82
N ARG A 92 -15.19 -10.96 0.13
CA ARG A 92 -15.70 -9.83 0.93
C ARG A 92 -14.62 -8.78 1.12
N ILE A 93 -15.01 -7.56 1.45
CA ILE A 93 -14.08 -6.52 1.91
C ILE A 93 -13.92 -6.65 3.42
N ASN A 94 -12.69 -6.77 3.90
CA ASN A 94 -12.40 -6.74 5.33
C ASN A 94 -12.69 -5.33 5.89
N PRO A 95 -13.62 -5.16 6.83
CA PRO A 95 -14.00 -3.83 7.30
C PRO A 95 -12.87 -3.10 8.03
N LYS A 96 -11.92 -3.82 8.65
CA LYS A 96 -10.81 -3.24 9.39
C LYS A 96 -9.66 -2.77 8.49
N HIS A 97 -9.35 -3.52 7.45
CA HIS A 97 -8.17 -3.30 6.60
C HIS A 97 -8.52 -2.82 5.19
N GLY A 98 -9.78 -2.99 4.77
CA GLY A 98 -10.26 -2.66 3.43
C GLY A 98 -9.79 -3.62 2.33
N ASN A 99 -9.04 -4.67 2.66
CA ASN A 99 -8.56 -5.64 1.67
C ASN A 99 -9.64 -6.66 1.28
N ILE A 100 -9.51 -7.20 0.08
CA ILE A 100 -10.36 -8.27 -0.40
C ILE A 100 -9.93 -9.58 0.26
N VAL A 101 -10.89 -10.33 0.80
CA VAL A 101 -10.69 -11.61 1.47
C VAL A 101 -11.53 -12.68 0.79
N ASP A 102 -10.93 -13.81 0.46
CA ASP A 102 -11.63 -15.00 -0.01
C ASP A 102 -12.47 -15.62 1.12
N GLU A 103 -13.76 -15.77 0.90
CA GLU A 103 -14.68 -16.30 1.92
C GLU A 103 -14.47 -17.79 2.22
N LYS A 104 -13.94 -18.53 1.25
CA LYS A 104 -13.73 -19.97 1.39
C LYS A 104 -12.49 -20.27 2.24
N THR A 105 -11.39 -19.57 2.00
CA THR A 105 -10.10 -19.84 2.63
C THR A 105 -9.75 -18.88 3.76
N GLY A 106 -10.38 -17.70 3.78
CA GLY A 106 -10.05 -16.61 4.72
C GLY A 106 -8.79 -15.82 4.33
N TYR A 107 -8.07 -16.19 3.27
CA TYR A 107 -6.90 -15.45 2.83
C TYR A 107 -7.26 -14.12 2.20
N GLY A 108 -6.51 -13.08 2.58
CA GLY A 108 -6.64 -11.73 2.03
C GLY A 108 -5.64 -11.50 0.89
N ILE A 109 -6.13 -10.94 -0.22
CA ILE A 109 -5.25 -10.47 -1.30
C ILE A 109 -4.90 -9.00 -1.13
N ALA A 110 -3.77 -8.57 -1.72
CA ALA A 110 -3.24 -7.23 -1.55
C ALA A 110 -3.90 -6.18 -2.48
N ILE A 111 -5.24 -6.21 -2.56
CA ILE A 111 -6.07 -5.17 -3.18
C ILE A 111 -6.91 -4.56 -2.06
N MET A 112 -6.73 -3.25 -1.82
CA MET A 112 -7.32 -2.56 -0.67
C MET A 112 -8.14 -1.35 -1.08
N PHE A 113 -9.31 -1.20 -0.47
CA PHE A 113 -10.14 0.00 -0.52
C PHE A 113 -9.82 0.89 0.68
N LYS A 114 -9.48 2.15 0.45
CA LYS A 114 -9.19 3.12 1.52
C LYS A 114 -9.98 4.40 1.33
N VAL A 115 -10.54 4.90 2.43
CA VAL A 115 -11.23 6.19 2.45
C VAL A 115 -10.22 7.32 2.49
N LYS A 116 -10.50 8.40 1.73
CA LYS A 116 -9.78 9.67 1.79
C LYS A 116 -10.77 10.82 1.65
N GLU A 117 -10.46 11.95 2.29
CA GLU A 117 -11.23 13.19 2.25
C GLU A 117 -10.71 14.17 1.17
N TYR A 118 -9.77 13.71 0.36
CA TYR A 118 -9.20 14.50 -0.75
C TYR A 118 -8.97 13.61 -1.97
N CYS A 119 -9.04 14.22 -3.14
CA CYS A 119 -8.70 13.57 -4.38
C CYS A 119 -7.17 13.53 -4.57
N THR A 120 -6.66 12.42 -5.09
CA THR A 120 -5.24 12.27 -5.49
C THR A 120 -5.16 11.53 -6.82
N GLU A 121 -4.28 11.94 -7.72
CA GLU A 121 -4.11 11.31 -9.04
C GLU A 121 -3.13 10.13 -9.05
N VAL A 122 -2.57 9.79 -7.90
CA VAL A 122 -1.61 8.68 -7.75
C VAL A 122 -2.30 7.32 -7.82
N PHE A 123 -3.58 7.24 -7.40
CA PHE A 123 -4.32 5.98 -7.31
C PHE A 123 -5.66 6.06 -8.05
N TYR A 124 -6.21 4.92 -8.41
CA TYR A 124 -7.59 4.83 -8.85
C TYR A 124 -8.55 5.20 -7.73
N ARG A 125 -9.59 5.99 -8.04
CA ARG A 125 -10.53 6.53 -7.07
C ARG A 125 -11.94 6.55 -7.60
N LYS A 126 -12.88 6.51 -6.66
CA LYS A 126 -14.31 6.73 -6.90
C LYS A 126 -14.81 7.74 -5.89
N LYS A 127 -15.43 8.83 -6.34
CA LYS A 127 -16.11 9.79 -5.46
C LYS A 127 -17.38 9.14 -4.93
N VAL A 128 -17.57 9.19 -3.61
CA VAL A 128 -18.73 8.60 -2.91
C VAL A 128 -19.67 9.68 -2.41
N ARG A 129 -19.14 10.77 -1.87
CA ARG A 129 -19.85 11.98 -1.43
C ARG A 129 -18.95 13.20 -1.72
N ASP A 130 -19.43 14.40 -1.40
CA ASP A 130 -18.76 15.66 -1.75
C ASP A 130 -17.28 15.69 -1.41
N ASP A 131 -16.89 15.23 -0.23
CA ASP A 131 -15.51 15.25 0.24
C ASP A 131 -14.94 13.84 0.46
N LYS A 132 -15.67 12.77 0.08
CA LYS A 132 -15.27 11.40 0.37
C LYS A 132 -14.98 10.62 -0.89
N TYR A 133 -13.76 10.12 -0.98
CA TYR A 133 -13.27 9.26 -2.04
C TYR A 133 -12.89 7.90 -1.49
N ILE A 134 -13.18 6.85 -2.26
CA ILE A 134 -12.61 5.52 -2.02
C ILE A 134 -11.50 5.32 -3.02
N LEU A 135 -10.29 5.05 -2.53
CA LEU A 135 -9.11 4.75 -3.33
C LEU A 135 -8.91 3.24 -3.39
N LEU A 136 -8.47 2.75 -4.55
CA LEU A 136 -8.05 1.38 -4.75
C LEU A 136 -6.52 1.31 -4.75
N TYR A 137 -5.96 0.60 -3.77
CA TYR A 137 -4.51 0.37 -3.60
C TYR A 137 -4.17 -1.07 -3.96
N TYR A 138 -3.17 -1.24 -4.82
CA TYR A 138 -2.59 -2.55 -5.13
C TYR A 138 -1.20 -2.36 -5.75
N ASN A 139 -0.41 -3.42 -5.79
CA ASN A 139 0.86 -3.43 -6.50
C ASN A 139 0.62 -3.73 -7.98
N ASN A 140 0.76 -2.74 -8.85
CA ASN A 140 0.56 -2.89 -10.30
C ASN A 140 1.70 -3.63 -11.03
N MET A 141 2.82 -3.91 -10.33
CA MET A 141 3.88 -4.77 -10.86
C MET A 141 3.57 -6.27 -10.70
N ASP A 142 2.64 -6.61 -9.81
CA ASP A 142 2.11 -7.95 -9.66
C ASP A 142 1.00 -8.15 -10.72
N LYS A 143 1.29 -8.97 -11.72
CA LYS A 143 0.42 -9.18 -12.88
C LYS A 143 -0.95 -9.77 -12.51
N ASP A 144 -0.98 -10.63 -11.53
CA ASP A 144 -2.21 -11.30 -11.10
C ASP A 144 -3.10 -10.34 -10.33
N LEU A 145 -2.52 -9.54 -9.44
CA LEU A 145 -3.25 -8.48 -8.74
C LEU A 145 -3.73 -7.38 -9.71
N ASP A 146 -2.91 -7.03 -10.71
CA ASP A 146 -3.31 -6.04 -11.72
C ASP A 146 -4.52 -6.51 -12.51
N VAL A 147 -4.56 -7.77 -12.98
CA VAL A 147 -5.72 -8.32 -13.67
C VAL A 147 -6.99 -8.23 -12.84
N ILE A 148 -6.94 -8.58 -11.56
CA ILE A 148 -8.09 -8.50 -10.65
C ILE A 148 -8.49 -7.03 -10.45
N ALA A 149 -7.52 -6.16 -10.16
CA ALA A 149 -7.75 -4.75 -9.89
C ALA A 149 -8.38 -4.03 -11.09
N GLN A 150 -7.90 -4.27 -12.31
CA GLN A 150 -8.45 -3.68 -13.52
C GLN A 150 -9.91 -4.09 -13.77
N LYS A 151 -10.26 -5.35 -13.49
CA LYS A 151 -11.66 -5.80 -13.55
C LYS A 151 -12.53 -5.06 -12.53
N ILE A 152 -12.04 -4.88 -11.29
CA ILE A 152 -12.75 -4.15 -10.23
C ILE A 152 -12.88 -2.67 -10.59
N ILE A 153 -11.82 -2.04 -11.08
CA ILE A 153 -11.79 -0.65 -11.53
C ILE A 153 -12.88 -0.41 -12.56
N LYS A 154 -12.92 -1.26 -13.60
CA LYS A 154 -13.91 -1.17 -14.67
C LYS A 154 -15.34 -1.38 -14.16
N ALA A 155 -15.57 -2.41 -13.35
CA ALA A 155 -16.90 -2.74 -12.83
C ALA A 155 -17.48 -1.66 -11.91
N ASN A 156 -16.62 -0.88 -11.24
CA ASN A 156 -17.04 0.13 -10.27
C ASN A 156 -16.91 1.57 -10.75
N GLY A 157 -16.40 1.81 -11.94
CA GLY A 157 -16.21 3.16 -12.48
C GLY A 157 -15.15 3.97 -11.70
N PHE A 158 -14.08 3.32 -11.25
CA PHE A 158 -12.93 4.03 -10.70
C PHE A 158 -12.20 4.80 -11.81
N THR A 159 -11.68 5.98 -11.48
CA THR A 159 -10.91 6.83 -12.39
C THR A 159 -9.55 7.18 -11.80
N ASN A 160 -8.62 7.59 -12.63
CA ASN A 160 -7.32 8.13 -12.22
C ASN A 160 -7.22 9.65 -12.34
N THR A 161 -8.35 10.33 -12.55
CA THR A 161 -8.45 11.79 -12.66
C THR A 161 -9.30 12.37 -11.53
N CYS A 162 -9.00 13.58 -11.06
CA CYS A 162 -9.75 14.33 -10.05
C CYS A 162 -10.84 15.24 -10.62
N LYS A 163 -11.38 14.92 -11.78
CA LYS A 163 -12.45 15.71 -12.43
C LYS A 163 -13.81 15.36 -11.90
#